data_86f5cb6efd55e543988264ed0878e54f
#
_entry.id   86f5cb6efd55e543988264ed0878e54f
#
_cell.length_a   1.000
_cell.length_b   1.000
_cell.length_c   1.000
_cell.angle_alpha   90.00
_cell.angle_beta   90.00
_cell.angle_gamma   90.00
#
_symmetry.space_group_name_H-M   'P 1'
#
loop_
_entity.id
_entity.type
_entity.pdbx_description
1 polymer ?
#
loop_
_entity_poly.entity_id
_entity_poly.type
_entity_poly.pdbx_seq_one_letter_code
_entity_poly.pdbx_strand_id
1 'polypeptide(L)'
;MSKSGPVSGEMVPRHEYPRPQFVRDRWLCLNGQWQFEVDGGDTGRERGLIERDLVGEILVPFCPEAPLSGIGTADRMAAVWYRRTVEVPADWADSRIILHFQAVDYESTVWVNGVEVGRHTGGFTPFACDCSKAVKPGEVATVVVRARDPWWLPQPRGKQTGEFVPSGARYGRTTGIWQSVWMEPVPQSSLERPRITPDVEAGCFRVEVSVSRPRAGLVASAVLRDQRGEVVRATRSLVGDLSGELDLDIPADRQRLWRPTDPFLYDLELLLTDDSGALLDRATSYAGLRSVGVDGQALLLNGEIVFQRLVLDQGFYEGGVMTAPSDAALVEDIELAKAAGFNGARLHQKVFEERFLYHADRLGYLVWGEFGDWGCSGFGPSEDHQRPGATYITQWLEAVARDYSHPSIVGWCPMNETYQPLGDRPLDLDEVTLGMYLATKATDRTRPVIDASGYSHRVCRSDVYDSHDYEQDPEVFSARHDRASEGAPFVNTWRGRDISVPYEGQPYLVSEFGGTWWEESPSQDAKVWGYGTRPKSVDELVERFAALCGSLLDNPAIAGYCYTQLTDVYQERNGICDFSRRPKMDLGRLRAVQDRDAAIERAARGAPSR
;
A
#
# COMPACT_ATOMS: atom_id res chain seq x y z
N MET A 1 -18.29 -29.32 1.65
CA MET A 1 -16.82 -29.23 1.52
C MET A 1 -16.44 -29.91 0.21
N SER A 2 -16.39 -29.17 -0.86
CA SER A 2 -15.88 -29.62 -2.15
C SER A 2 -14.73 -28.70 -2.53
N LYS A 3 -13.51 -29.18 -2.31
CA LYS A 3 -12.29 -28.51 -2.79
C LYS A 3 -12.16 -28.82 -4.27
N SER A 4 -12.49 -27.88 -5.15
CA SER A 4 -12.03 -27.93 -6.54
C SER A 4 -10.57 -27.49 -6.56
N GLY A 5 -9.66 -28.46 -6.50
CA GLY A 5 -8.24 -28.25 -6.71
C GLY A 5 -7.91 -28.19 -8.21
N PRO A 6 -6.77 -27.59 -8.59
CA PRO A 6 -6.38 -27.45 -9.98
C PRO A 6 -6.09 -28.81 -10.63
N VAL A 7 -6.55 -28.94 -11.86
CA VAL A 7 -6.18 -30.04 -12.75
C VAL A 7 -4.80 -29.72 -13.34
N SER A 8 -3.86 -30.65 -13.20
CA SER A 8 -2.46 -30.68 -13.64
C SER A 8 -1.46 -29.92 -12.73
N GLY A 9 -0.37 -30.64 -12.39
CA GLY A 9 0.67 -30.38 -11.39
C GLY A 9 1.56 -29.12 -11.53
N GLU A 10 1.12 -28.04 -12.13
CA GLU A 10 1.79 -26.74 -12.11
C GLU A 10 1.26 -25.90 -10.96
N MET A 11 2.16 -25.49 -10.07
CA MET A 11 1.83 -24.64 -8.93
C MET A 11 1.47 -23.23 -9.42
N VAL A 12 0.19 -22.84 -9.33
CA VAL A 12 -0.26 -21.49 -9.69
C VAL A 12 0.35 -20.49 -8.70
N PRO A 13 1.15 -19.50 -9.15
CA PRO A 13 1.74 -18.53 -8.27
C PRO A 13 0.66 -17.61 -7.67
N ARG A 14 0.85 -17.18 -6.41
CA ARG A 14 -0.05 -16.23 -5.74
C ARG A 14 -1.52 -16.64 -5.85
N HIS A 15 -1.81 -17.90 -5.55
CA HIS A 15 -3.12 -18.53 -5.68
C HIS A 15 -4.06 -18.24 -4.49
N GLU A 16 -3.56 -17.58 -3.46
CA GLU A 16 -4.35 -17.16 -2.30
C GLU A 16 -5.42 -16.11 -2.68
N TYR A 17 -6.52 -16.04 -1.90
CA TYR A 17 -7.59 -15.08 -2.16
C TYR A 17 -7.05 -13.63 -2.08
N PRO A 18 -7.18 -12.82 -3.11
CA PRO A 18 -6.42 -11.57 -3.19
C PRO A 18 -6.93 -10.43 -2.29
N ARG A 19 -8.18 -10.51 -1.84
CA ARG A 19 -8.89 -9.43 -1.13
C ARG A 19 -9.41 -9.90 0.25
N PRO A 20 -8.54 -10.08 1.27
CA PRO A 20 -8.91 -10.72 2.54
C PRO A 20 -9.97 -9.97 3.36
N GLN A 21 -10.15 -8.65 3.18
CA GLN A 21 -11.19 -7.87 3.85
C GLN A 21 -12.57 -7.96 3.21
N PHE A 22 -12.73 -8.71 2.13
CA PHE A 22 -14.05 -8.91 1.52
C PHE A 22 -14.05 -10.19 0.70
N VAL A 23 -14.32 -11.31 1.36
CA VAL A 23 -14.17 -12.68 0.82
C VAL A 23 -15.52 -13.29 0.51
N ARG A 24 -15.67 -13.85 -0.70
CA ARG A 24 -16.73 -14.78 -1.07
C ARG A 24 -16.18 -16.17 -1.31
N ASP A 25 -16.99 -17.19 -1.00
CA ASP A 25 -16.55 -18.59 -1.06
C ASP A 25 -16.32 -19.10 -2.49
N ARG A 26 -17.05 -18.54 -3.46
CA ARG A 26 -16.96 -18.94 -4.88
C ARG A 26 -16.13 -17.93 -5.66
N TRP A 27 -15.02 -18.39 -6.15
CA TRP A 27 -14.10 -17.60 -6.98
C TRP A 27 -13.15 -18.50 -7.77
N LEU A 28 -12.48 -17.95 -8.79
CA LEU A 28 -11.53 -18.63 -9.63
C LEU A 28 -10.28 -17.76 -9.81
N CYS A 29 -9.12 -18.29 -9.42
CA CYS A 29 -7.84 -17.64 -9.65
C CYS A 29 -7.46 -17.77 -11.12
N LEU A 30 -7.08 -16.66 -11.76
CA LEU A 30 -6.60 -16.62 -13.13
C LEU A 30 -5.09 -16.34 -13.24
N ASN A 31 -4.35 -16.43 -12.14
CA ASN A 31 -2.89 -16.44 -12.19
C ASN A 31 -2.38 -17.70 -12.88
N GLY A 32 -1.13 -17.67 -13.33
CA GLY A 32 -0.49 -18.78 -14.05
C GLY A 32 -0.14 -18.39 -15.49
N GLN A 33 -0.04 -19.36 -16.38
CA GLN A 33 0.37 -19.11 -17.76
C GLN A 33 -0.70 -18.37 -18.56
N TRP A 34 -0.27 -17.31 -19.25
CA TRP A 34 -1.03 -16.55 -20.23
C TRP A 34 -0.23 -16.48 -21.54
N GLN A 35 -0.90 -16.44 -22.67
CA GLN A 35 -0.27 -16.02 -23.92
C GLN A 35 0.08 -14.52 -23.81
N PHE A 36 1.19 -14.12 -24.42
CA PHE A 36 1.75 -12.78 -24.29
C PHE A 36 2.35 -12.27 -25.59
N GLU A 37 2.20 -10.97 -25.88
CA GLU A 37 2.85 -10.33 -27.03
C GLU A 37 3.19 -8.87 -26.71
N VAL A 38 4.44 -8.46 -26.99
CA VAL A 38 4.85 -7.07 -26.92
C VAL A 38 4.39 -6.34 -28.18
N ASP A 39 3.80 -5.18 -28.00
CA ASP A 39 3.29 -4.31 -29.06
C ASP A 39 3.99 -2.94 -29.02
N GLY A 40 5.22 -2.89 -29.54
CA GLY A 40 6.05 -1.70 -29.49
C GLY A 40 5.48 -0.49 -30.26
N GLY A 41 4.57 -0.73 -31.19
CA GLY A 41 3.92 0.33 -31.98
C GLY A 41 2.50 0.66 -31.53
N ASP A 42 1.98 -0.02 -30.51
CA ASP A 42 0.57 0.07 -30.08
C ASP A 42 -0.44 -0.09 -31.23
N THR A 43 -0.15 -1.01 -32.14
CA THR A 43 -0.95 -1.34 -33.33
C THR A 43 -1.65 -2.70 -33.23
N GLY A 44 -1.66 -3.30 -32.05
CA GLY A 44 -2.15 -4.66 -31.84
C GLY A 44 -3.62 -4.85 -32.21
N ARG A 45 -4.45 -3.80 -32.06
CA ARG A 45 -5.85 -3.86 -32.45
C ARG A 45 -5.98 -4.03 -33.97
N GLU A 46 -5.23 -3.26 -34.74
CA GLU A 46 -5.20 -3.33 -36.20
C GLU A 46 -4.58 -4.65 -36.70
N ARG A 47 -3.69 -5.25 -35.91
CA ARG A 47 -3.08 -6.57 -36.18
C ARG A 47 -3.96 -7.74 -35.72
N GLY A 48 -5.15 -7.48 -35.19
CA GLY A 48 -6.12 -8.51 -34.78
C GLY A 48 -5.73 -9.28 -33.51
N LEU A 49 -5.00 -8.65 -32.57
CA LEU A 49 -4.56 -9.34 -31.33
C LEU A 49 -5.74 -9.68 -30.39
N ILE A 50 -6.91 -9.13 -30.61
CA ILE A 50 -8.12 -9.49 -29.88
C ILE A 50 -8.63 -10.87 -30.31
N GLU A 51 -8.51 -11.19 -31.61
CA GLU A 51 -9.16 -12.35 -32.25
C GLU A 51 -8.24 -13.57 -32.37
N ARG A 52 -6.92 -13.37 -32.41
CA ARG A 52 -5.94 -14.45 -32.62
C ARG A 52 -5.15 -14.81 -31.37
N ASP A 53 -4.49 -15.96 -31.39
CA ASP A 53 -3.51 -16.33 -30.40
C ASP A 53 -2.28 -15.42 -30.44
N LEU A 54 -1.68 -15.18 -29.29
CA LEU A 54 -0.44 -14.42 -29.14
C LEU A 54 0.77 -15.36 -29.23
N VAL A 55 1.94 -14.80 -29.59
CA VAL A 55 3.10 -15.61 -30.00
C VAL A 55 3.97 -16.12 -28.86
N GLY A 56 3.92 -15.47 -27.68
CA GLY A 56 4.72 -15.82 -26.49
C GLY A 56 3.88 -16.20 -25.30
N GLU A 57 4.53 -16.43 -24.20
CA GLU A 57 3.91 -16.78 -22.92
C GLU A 57 4.50 -15.96 -21.77
N ILE A 58 3.72 -15.77 -20.72
CA ILE A 58 4.10 -15.06 -19.49
C ILE A 58 3.44 -15.72 -18.27
N LEU A 59 4.15 -15.76 -17.15
CA LEU A 59 3.61 -16.22 -15.88
C LEU A 59 3.01 -15.05 -15.07
N VAL A 60 1.69 -14.89 -15.11
CA VAL A 60 0.94 -13.91 -14.29
C VAL A 60 0.90 -14.39 -12.83
N PRO A 61 1.13 -13.52 -11.81
CA PRO A 61 1.05 -12.05 -11.86
C PRO A 61 2.39 -11.32 -11.98
N PHE A 62 3.42 -11.92 -12.54
CA PHE A 62 4.70 -11.23 -12.68
C PHE A 62 4.72 -10.40 -13.97
N CYS A 63 5.19 -9.15 -13.87
CA CYS A 63 5.34 -8.27 -15.02
C CYS A 63 6.43 -8.76 -15.97
N PRO A 64 6.43 -8.37 -17.26
CA PRO A 64 7.44 -8.85 -18.24
C PRO A 64 8.87 -8.48 -17.88
N GLU A 65 9.11 -7.46 -17.06
CA GLU A 65 10.43 -7.10 -16.56
C GLU A 65 10.95 -8.05 -15.48
N ALA A 66 10.04 -8.74 -14.80
CA ALA A 66 10.38 -9.66 -13.72
C ALA A 66 10.96 -10.99 -14.27
N PRO A 67 12.13 -11.45 -13.82
CA PRO A 67 12.61 -12.79 -14.16
C PRO A 67 11.60 -13.93 -13.88
N LEU A 68 10.83 -13.81 -12.79
CA LEU A 68 9.80 -14.79 -12.42
C LEU A 68 8.64 -14.86 -13.41
N SER A 69 8.48 -13.88 -14.30
CA SER A 69 7.49 -13.95 -15.39
C SER A 69 7.86 -14.96 -16.49
N GLY A 70 9.12 -15.41 -16.53
CA GLY A 70 9.70 -16.19 -17.61
C GLY A 70 10.25 -15.37 -18.78
N ILE A 71 10.15 -14.04 -18.74
CA ILE A 71 10.63 -13.09 -19.75
C ILE A 71 11.87 -12.34 -19.27
N GLY A 72 11.75 -11.53 -18.22
CA GLY A 72 12.87 -10.79 -17.62
C GLY A 72 13.47 -9.73 -18.54
N THR A 73 12.65 -9.01 -19.32
CA THR A 73 13.17 -8.01 -20.27
C THR A 73 13.41 -6.65 -19.61
N ALA A 74 14.44 -5.92 -20.08
CA ALA A 74 14.68 -4.52 -19.73
C ALA A 74 14.16 -3.55 -20.81
N ASP A 75 13.59 -4.05 -21.89
CA ASP A 75 13.12 -3.24 -23.01
C ASP A 75 11.92 -2.35 -22.62
N ARG A 76 11.82 -1.21 -23.27
CA ARG A 76 10.66 -0.33 -23.13
C ARG A 76 9.52 -0.83 -24.01
N MET A 77 8.37 -1.05 -23.43
CA MET A 77 7.19 -1.58 -24.09
C MET A 77 6.09 -0.51 -24.09
N ALA A 78 5.70 -0.02 -25.28
CA ALA A 78 4.62 0.97 -25.39
C ALA A 78 3.27 0.34 -25.01
N ALA A 79 3.07 -0.92 -25.40
CA ALA A 79 1.91 -1.72 -25.03
C ALA A 79 2.28 -3.20 -24.94
N VAL A 80 1.56 -3.95 -24.13
CA VAL A 80 1.65 -5.40 -24.01
C VAL A 80 0.26 -6.01 -24.03
N TRP A 81 0.17 -7.21 -24.57
CA TRP A 81 -1.06 -7.95 -24.70
C TRP A 81 -0.98 -9.29 -23.99
N TYR A 82 -2.08 -9.62 -23.32
CA TYR A 82 -2.28 -10.88 -22.60
C TYR A 82 -3.51 -11.56 -23.15
N ARG A 83 -3.49 -12.90 -23.24
CA ARG A 83 -4.63 -13.71 -23.65
C ARG A 83 -4.68 -14.99 -22.84
N ARG A 84 -5.88 -15.35 -22.36
CA ARG A 84 -6.12 -16.59 -21.63
C ARG A 84 -7.51 -17.12 -21.92
N THR A 85 -7.61 -18.43 -22.08
CA THR A 85 -8.89 -19.15 -22.03
C THR A 85 -9.19 -19.61 -20.61
N VAL A 86 -10.45 -19.57 -20.22
CA VAL A 86 -10.94 -19.98 -18.91
C VAL A 86 -12.26 -20.72 -19.03
N GLU A 87 -12.39 -21.87 -18.36
CA GLU A 87 -13.66 -22.55 -18.21
C GLU A 87 -14.46 -21.84 -17.12
N VAL A 88 -15.61 -21.24 -17.46
CA VAL A 88 -16.48 -20.59 -16.49
C VAL A 88 -17.33 -21.69 -15.83
N PRO A 89 -17.28 -21.86 -14.50
CA PRO A 89 -18.01 -22.94 -13.83
C PRO A 89 -19.51 -22.92 -14.13
N ALA A 90 -20.08 -24.09 -14.44
CA ALA A 90 -21.49 -24.23 -14.81
C ALA A 90 -22.46 -23.87 -13.67
N ASP A 91 -22.02 -24.09 -12.41
CA ASP A 91 -22.76 -23.73 -11.19
C ASP A 91 -22.84 -22.20 -10.94
N TRP A 92 -22.20 -21.39 -11.79
CA TRP A 92 -22.32 -19.93 -11.80
C TRP A 92 -23.51 -19.42 -12.61
N ALA A 93 -24.33 -20.32 -13.12
CA ALA A 93 -25.59 -19.95 -13.77
C ALA A 93 -26.41 -19.00 -12.90
N ASP A 94 -27.13 -18.07 -13.52
CA ASP A 94 -27.96 -17.04 -12.89
C ASP A 94 -27.21 -15.97 -12.08
N SER A 95 -25.87 -16.05 -12.05
CA SER A 95 -25.01 -15.05 -11.42
C SER A 95 -24.49 -14.03 -12.44
N ARG A 96 -24.12 -12.85 -11.95
CA ARG A 96 -23.23 -11.95 -12.69
C ARG A 96 -21.82 -12.45 -12.54
N ILE A 97 -21.01 -12.34 -13.57
CA ILE A 97 -19.62 -12.78 -13.55
C ILE A 97 -18.73 -11.54 -13.57
N ILE A 98 -17.98 -11.37 -12.49
CA ILE A 98 -17.08 -10.22 -12.32
C ILE A 98 -15.64 -10.69 -12.47
N LEU A 99 -14.91 -10.05 -13.36
CA LEU A 99 -13.48 -10.25 -13.59
C LEU A 99 -12.73 -9.12 -12.87
N HIS A 100 -11.80 -9.49 -12.00
CA HIS A 100 -11.02 -8.58 -11.18
C HIS A 100 -9.55 -8.59 -11.54
N PHE A 101 -8.95 -7.41 -11.53
CA PHE A 101 -7.51 -7.16 -11.62
C PHE A 101 -7.08 -6.39 -10.37
N GLN A 102 -6.10 -6.88 -9.64
CA GLN A 102 -5.62 -6.18 -8.43
C GLN A 102 -4.69 -5.02 -8.79
N ALA A 103 -3.92 -5.12 -9.87
CA ALA A 103 -3.18 -4.01 -10.46
C ALA A 103 -2.69 -4.34 -11.86
N VAL A 104 -2.78 -3.36 -12.76
CA VAL A 104 -2.26 -3.40 -14.14
C VAL A 104 -1.64 -2.05 -14.47
N ASP A 105 -0.34 -1.98 -14.70
CA ASP A 105 0.35 -0.74 -15.04
C ASP A 105 0.37 -0.54 -16.57
N TYR A 106 -0.16 0.49 -17.16
CA TYR A 106 -0.77 1.67 -16.56
C TYR A 106 -2.21 1.88 -17.08
N GLU A 107 -2.43 1.97 -18.42
CA GLU A 107 -3.75 2.06 -19.06
C GLU A 107 -4.18 0.68 -19.55
N SER A 108 -5.26 0.14 -19.03
CA SER A 108 -5.77 -1.18 -19.41
C SER A 108 -7.09 -1.12 -20.17
N THR A 109 -7.21 -2.00 -21.16
CA THR A 109 -8.48 -2.31 -21.84
C THR A 109 -8.66 -3.83 -21.81
N VAL A 110 -9.85 -4.28 -21.45
CA VAL A 110 -10.17 -5.70 -21.27
C VAL A 110 -11.29 -6.12 -22.21
N TRP A 111 -11.08 -7.22 -22.93
CA TRP A 111 -12.09 -7.89 -23.76
C TRP A 111 -12.34 -9.29 -23.25
N VAL A 112 -13.59 -9.73 -23.33
CA VAL A 112 -13.99 -11.11 -23.08
C VAL A 112 -14.80 -11.60 -24.28
N ASN A 113 -14.35 -12.70 -24.89
CA ASN A 113 -14.93 -13.23 -26.14
C ASN A 113 -15.07 -12.16 -27.24
N GLY A 114 -14.07 -11.27 -27.38
CA GLY A 114 -14.04 -10.17 -28.36
C GLY A 114 -14.88 -8.94 -27.97
N VAL A 115 -15.64 -8.99 -26.90
CA VAL A 115 -16.45 -7.87 -26.39
C VAL A 115 -15.63 -7.08 -25.37
N GLU A 116 -15.48 -5.78 -25.56
CA GLU A 116 -14.86 -4.89 -24.57
C GLU A 116 -15.76 -4.81 -23.32
N VAL A 117 -15.20 -5.16 -22.17
CA VAL A 117 -15.92 -5.23 -20.88
C VAL A 117 -15.45 -4.18 -19.87
N GLY A 118 -14.30 -3.55 -20.09
CA GLY A 118 -13.82 -2.51 -19.19
C GLY A 118 -12.52 -1.85 -19.60
N ARG A 119 -12.27 -0.69 -18.99
CA ARG A 119 -11.04 0.09 -19.08
C ARG A 119 -10.68 0.62 -17.70
N HIS A 120 -9.39 0.79 -17.47
CA HIS A 120 -8.88 1.42 -16.26
C HIS A 120 -7.60 2.19 -16.55
N THR A 121 -7.34 3.22 -15.74
CA THR A 121 -6.10 4.00 -15.76
C THR A 121 -5.59 4.11 -14.32
N GLY A 122 -4.39 3.59 -14.07
CA GLY A 122 -3.75 3.58 -12.77
C GLY A 122 -2.99 2.28 -12.52
N GLY A 123 -1.69 2.39 -12.20
CA GLY A 123 -0.81 1.23 -12.06
C GLY A 123 -0.89 0.52 -10.70
N PHE A 124 -1.54 1.13 -9.70
CA PHE A 124 -1.47 0.68 -8.30
C PHE A 124 -2.80 0.24 -7.68
N THR A 125 -3.92 0.45 -8.36
CA THR A 125 -5.25 0.23 -7.80
C THR A 125 -6.04 -0.83 -8.55
N PRO A 126 -6.92 -1.59 -7.84
CA PRO A 126 -7.70 -2.64 -8.45
C PRO A 126 -8.88 -2.07 -9.26
N PHE A 127 -9.28 -2.84 -10.26
CA PHE A 127 -10.52 -2.60 -10.97
C PHE A 127 -11.25 -3.91 -11.30
N ALA A 128 -12.54 -3.80 -11.64
CA ALA A 128 -13.39 -4.93 -11.94
C ALA A 128 -14.23 -4.69 -13.18
N CYS A 129 -14.44 -5.75 -13.96
CA CYS A 129 -15.24 -5.74 -15.18
C CYS A 129 -16.43 -6.70 -15.05
N ASP A 130 -17.65 -6.21 -15.25
CA ASP A 130 -18.84 -7.08 -15.36
C ASP A 130 -18.85 -7.73 -16.74
N CYS A 131 -18.43 -8.97 -16.82
CA CYS A 131 -18.39 -9.72 -18.07
C CYS A 131 -19.61 -10.63 -18.30
N SER A 132 -20.67 -10.49 -17.51
CA SER A 132 -21.88 -11.34 -17.54
C SER A 132 -22.53 -11.45 -18.91
N LYS A 133 -22.44 -10.39 -19.73
CA LYS A 133 -23.01 -10.39 -21.10
C LYS A 133 -22.11 -11.06 -22.14
N ALA A 134 -20.82 -11.21 -21.81
CA ALA A 134 -19.80 -11.74 -22.71
C ALA A 134 -19.45 -13.21 -22.42
N VAL A 135 -19.87 -13.77 -21.27
CA VAL A 135 -19.60 -15.15 -20.87
C VAL A 135 -20.88 -15.93 -20.67
N LYS A 136 -20.78 -17.25 -20.79
CA LYS A 136 -21.83 -18.19 -20.41
C LYS A 136 -21.26 -19.23 -19.47
N PRO A 137 -21.83 -19.39 -18.26
CA PRO A 137 -21.45 -20.44 -17.34
C PRO A 137 -21.53 -21.83 -18.01
N GLY A 138 -20.52 -22.65 -17.78
CA GLY A 138 -20.35 -23.96 -18.44
C GLY A 138 -19.66 -23.93 -19.80
N GLU A 139 -19.32 -22.75 -20.31
CA GLU A 139 -18.57 -22.58 -21.58
C GLU A 139 -17.16 -22.02 -21.32
N VAL A 140 -16.29 -22.18 -22.31
CA VAL A 140 -14.95 -21.56 -22.32
C VAL A 140 -15.07 -20.11 -22.74
N ALA A 141 -14.47 -19.20 -21.97
CA ALA A 141 -14.33 -17.80 -22.32
C ALA A 141 -12.87 -17.46 -22.63
N THR A 142 -12.67 -16.50 -23.51
CA THR A 142 -11.34 -15.94 -23.80
C THR A 142 -11.25 -14.53 -23.25
N VAL A 143 -10.31 -14.32 -22.34
CA VAL A 143 -9.97 -13.01 -21.77
C VAL A 143 -8.77 -12.45 -22.53
N VAL A 144 -8.85 -11.22 -23.01
CA VAL A 144 -7.76 -10.47 -23.63
C VAL A 144 -7.57 -9.16 -22.88
N VAL A 145 -6.33 -8.82 -22.58
CA VAL A 145 -5.98 -7.57 -21.90
C VAL A 145 -4.91 -6.86 -22.72
N ARG A 146 -5.11 -5.59 -23.01
CA ARG A 146 -4.05 -4.69 -23.45
C ARG A 146 -3.68 -3.78 -22.29
N ALA A 147 -2.40 -3.69 -21.95
CA ALA A 147 -1.87 -2.70 -21.06
C ALA A 147 -0.90 -1.79 -21.83
N ARG A 148 -1.09 -0.48 -21.71
CA ARG A 148 -0.22 0.56 -22.24
C ARG A 148 0.52 1.21 -21.09
N ASP A 149 1.83 1.33 -21.19
CA ASP A 149 2.65 2.09 -20.25
C ASP A 149 3.49 3.13 -21.01
N PRO A 150 2.90 4.30 -21.29
CA PRO A 150 3.58 5.37 -22.01
C PRO A 150 4.64 6.03 -21.10
N TRP A 151 5.83 5.43 -21.06
CA TRP A 151 6.96 5.83 -20.20
C TRP A 151 7.37 7.32 -20.33
N TRP A 152 6.91 8.00 -21.39
CA TRP A 152 7.17 9.42 -21.66
C TRP A 152 6.08 10.38 -21.18
N LEU A 153 4.97 9.87 -20.63
CA LEU A 153 3.89 10.68 -20.09
C LEU A 153 3.95 10.76 -18.56
N PRO A 154 3.52 11.89 -17.97
CA PRO A 154 3.40 12.01 -16.53
C PRO A 154 2.38 11.00 -15.97
N GLN A 155 2.81 10.17 -15.05
CA GLN A 155 1.97 9.19 -14.34
C GLN A 155 2.65 8.78 -13.02
N PRO A 156 1.90 8.31 -12.00
CA PRO A 156 2.49 7.78 -10.77
C PRO A 156 3.31 6.53 -11.07
N ARG A 157 4.62 6.58 -10.79
CA ARG A 157 5.55 5.46 -10.99
C ARG A 157 6.32 5.07 -9.74
N GLY A 158 6.36 5.96 -8.73
CA GLY A 158 7.24 5.77 -7.58
C GLY A 158 8.69 5.58 -8.01
N LYS A 159 9.35 4.59 -7.46
CA LYS A 159 10.77 4.27 -7.70
C LYS A 159 11.07 3.54 -9.02
N GLN A 160 10.11 3.42 -9.93
CA GLN A 160 10.36 2.79 -11.23
C GLN A 160 11.32 3.65 -12.08
N THR A 161 12.32 3.01 -12.70
CA THR A 161 13.28 3.71 -13.54
C THR A 161 12.68 4.14 -14.88
N GLY A 162 13.04 5.33 -15.35
CA GLY A 162 12.81 5.75 -16.73
C GLY A 162 13.88 5.23 -17.72
N GLU A 163 14.96 4.60 -17.21
CA GLU A 163 16.09 4.11 -17.99
C GLU A 163 15.95 2.60 -18.29
N PHE A 164 16.83 2.04 -19.13
CA PHE A 164 16.85 0.61 -19.42
C PHE A 164 17.29 -0.25 -18.25
N VAL A 165 18.09 0.31 -17.36
CA VAL A 165 18.61 -0.36 -16.17
C VAL A 165 18.40 0.49 -14.93
N PRO A 166 18.22 -0.12 -13.75
CA PRO A 166 18.17 0.60 -12.48
C PRO A 166 19.40 1.50 -12.27
N SER A 167 19.20 2.69 -11.72
CA SER A 167 20.27 3.65 -11.44
C SER A 167 19.88 4.62 -10.31
N GLY A 168 20.86 5.05 -9.50
CA GLY A 168 20.60 5.90 -8.33
C GLY A 168 19.60 5.22 -7.40
N ALA A 169 18.55 5.92 -6.99
CA ALA A 169 17.47 5.39 -6.18
C ALA A 169 16.23 4.99 -7.03
N ARG A 170 16.42 4.62 -8.29
CA ARG A 170 15.37 4.11 -9.19
C ARG A 170 15.63 2.66 -9.56
N TYR A 171 14.56 1.86 -9.59
CA TYR A 171 14.63 0.40 -9.65
C TYR A 171 13.97 -0.17 -10.91
N GLY A 172 13.57 -1.45 -10.88
CA GLY A 172 12.92 -2.09 -12.02
C GLY A 172 11.61 -1.42 -12.42
N ARG A 173 11.34 -1.39 -13.73
CA ARG A 173 10.02 -1.00 -14.24
C ARG A 173 9.01 -2.12 -14.05
N THR A 174 7.77 -1.75 -14.16
CA THR A 174 6.64 -2.66 -14.14
C THR A 174 5.67 -2.26 -15.23
N THR A 175 5.41 -3.12 -16.20
CA THR A 175 4.46 -2.89 -17.29
C THR A 175 3.39 -3.98 -17.28
N GLY A 176 2.13 -3.61 -17.39
CA GLY A 176 1.03 -4.56 -17.46
C GLY A 176 0.64 -5.20 -16.12
N ILE A 177 0.20 -6.44 -16.16
CA ILE A 177 -0.33 -7.16 -14.99
C ILE A 177 0.83 -7.47 -14.01
N TRP A 178 0.72 -6.99 -12.76
CA TRP A 178 1.71 -7.27 -11.71
C TRP A 178 1.11 -7.70 -10.36
N GLN A 179 -0.22 -7.78 -10.27
CA GLN A 179 -0.94 -8.40 -9.15
C GLN A 179 -2.01 -9.37 -9.67
N SER A 180 -2.59 -10.15 -8.77
CA SER A 180 -3.51 -11.24 -9.09
C SER A 180 -4.68 -10.85 -9.97
N VAL A 181 -5.03 -11.76 -10.90
CA VAL A 181 -6.24 -11.71 -11.72
C VAL A 181 -7.17 -12.85 -11.29
N TRP A 182 -8.46 -12.57 -11.14
CA TRP A 182 -9.42 -13.57 -10.65
C TRP A 182 -10.85 -13.24 -11.05
N MET A 183 -11.75 -14.21 -10.94
CA MET A 183 -13.18 -14.06 -11.22
C MET A 183 -14.02 -14.53 -10.04
N GLU A 184 -15.21 -13.93 -9.89
CA GLU A 184 -16.22 -14.41 -8.94
C GLU A 184 -17.64 -14.29 -9.54
N PRO A 185 -18.57 -15.21 -9.16
CA PRO A 185 -19.98 -15.04 -9.41
C PRO A 185 -20.60 -14.20 -8.29
N VAL A 186 -21.38 -13.20 -8.65
CA VAL A 186 -22.14 -12.41 -7.70
C VAL A 186 -23.62 -12.40 -8.08
N PRO A 187 -24.56 -12.28 -7.13
CA PRO A 187 -25.99 -12.17 -7.44
C PRO A 187 -26.31 -10.88 -8.19
N GLN A 188 -27.54 -10.75 -8.70
CA GLN A 188 -27.96 -9.57 -9.45
C GLN A 188 -27.86 -8.28 -8.62
N SER A 189 -28.29 -8.32 -7.36
CA SER A 189 -27.98 -7.32 -6.34
C SER A 189 -26.96 -7.93 -5.39
N SER A 190 -25.80 -7.34 -5.24
CA SER A 190 -24.70 -7.88 -4.45
C SER A 190 -24.09 -6.83 -3.53
N LEU A 191 -23.58 -7.28 -2.41
CA LEU A 191 -22.76 -6.47 -1.50
C LEU A 191 -21.53 -5.93 -2.24
N GLU A 192 -21.14 -4.72 -1.91
CA GLU A 192 -19.84 -4.15 -2.28
C GLU A 192 -18.92 -4.15 -1.05
N ARG A 193 -17.63 -3.82 -1.25
CA ARG A 193 -16.68 -3.75 -0.15
C ARG A 193 -17.20 -2.79 0.95
N PRO A 194 -17.28 -3.23 2.20
CA PRO A 194 -17.75 -2.38 3.29
C PRO A 194 -16.68 -1.34 3.66
N ARG A 195 -17.13 -0.22 4.15
CA ARG A 195 -16.29 0.73 4.88
C ARG A 195 -16.52 0.53 6.37
N ILE A 196 -15.46 0.15 7.10
CA ILE A 196 -15.54 -0.20 8.52
C ILE A 196 -14.79 0.88 9.31
N THR A 197 -15.51 1.65 10.10
CA THR A 197 -14.95 2.71 10.95
C THR A 197 -15.06 2.31 12.41
N PRO A 198 -13.92 2.06 13.10
CA PRO A 198 -13.94 1.81 14.53
C PRO A 198 -14.19 3.11 15.31
N ASP A 199 -15.01 3.04 16.35
CA ASP A 199 -15.22 4.10 17.32
C ASP A 199 -14.95 3.54 18.73
N VAL A 200 -13.76 3.84 19.26
CA VAL A 200 -13.31 3.29 20.55
C VAL A 200 -14.07 3.91 21.71
N GLU A 201 -14.44 5.20 21.64
CA GLU A 201 -15.17 5.89 22.69
C GLU A 201 -16.59 5.34 22.81
N ALA A 202 -17.28 5.15 21.68
CA ALA A 202 -18.59 4.52 21.64
C ALA A 202 -18.52 2.99 21.86
N GLY A 203 -17.34 2.37 21.69
CA GLY A 203 -17.17 0.91 21.77
C GLY A 203 -17.89 0.17 20.64
N CYS A 204 -17.86 0.71 19.41
CA CYS A 204 -18.60 0.14 18.29
C CYS A 204 -17.79 0.18 16.98
N PHE A 205 -18.31 -0.54 15.97
CA PHE A 205 -17.95 -0.33 14.57
C PHE A 205 -19.13 0.26 13.82
N ARG A 206 -18.89 1.31 13.05
CA ARG A 206 -19.83 1.79 12.03
C ARG A 206 -19.47 1.14 10.71
N VAL A 207 -20.38 0.34 10.18
CA VAL A 207 -20.17 -0.42 8.94
C VAL A 207 -21.08 0.15 7.86
N GLU A 208 -20.49 0.88 6.92
CA GLU A 208 -21.19 1.31 5.71
C GLU A 208 -21.21 0.16 4.71
N VAL A 209 -22.40 -0.26 4.31
CA VAL A 209 -22.64 -1.35 3.37
C VAL A 209 -23.25 -0.77 2.10
N SER A 210 -22.56 -0.88 0.99
CA SER A 210 -23.05 -0.52 -0.34
C SER A 210 -23.52 -1.76 -1.10
N VAL A 211 -24.47 -1.56 -2.00
CA VAL A 211 -25.06 -2.64 -2.80
C VAL A 211 -25.03 -2.26 -4.29
N SER A 212 -24.42 -3.12 -5.10
CA SER A 212 -24.53 -2.98 -6.55
C SER A 212 -25.94 -3.30 -7.02
N ARG A 213 -26.46 -2.53 -7.97
CA ARG A 213 -27.85 -2.67 -8.49
C ARG A 213 -28.91 -2.70 -7.37
N PRO A 214 -29.03 -1.61 -6.60
CA PRO A 214 -29.98 -1.53 -5.50
C PRO A 214 -31.44 -1.65 -6.02
N ARG A 215 -32.31 -2.23 -5.20
CA ARG A 215 -33.74 -2.32 -5.44
C ARG A 215 -34.49 -2.31 -4.11
N ALA A 216 -35.78 -2.02 -4.14
CA ALA A 216 -36.62 -2.14 -2.94
C ALA A 216 -36.68 -3.59 -2.42
N GLY A 217 -36.86 -3.74 -1.13
CA GLY A 217 -36.98 -5.04 -0.46
C GLY A 217 -35.64 -5.72 -0.18
N LEU A 218 -34.51 -4.99 -0.22
CA LEU A 218 -33.23 -5.51 0.23
C LEU A 218 -33.03 -5.21 1.72
N VAL A 219 -32.42 -6.15 2.43
CA VAL A 219 -32.05 -6.02 3.84
C VAL A 219 -30.59 -6.40 3.99
N ALA A 220 -29.79 -5.44 4.47
CA ALA A 220 -28.39 -5.68 4.81
C ALA A 220 -28.25 -6.04 6.29
N SER A 221 -27.41 -7.00 6.62
CA SER A 221 -27.04 -7.35 8.00
C SER A 221 -25.53 -7.49 8.13
N ALA A 222 -25.02 -7.07 9.29
CA ALA A 222 -23.63 -7.29 9.69
C ALA A 222 -23.60 -8.04 11.03
N VAL A 223 -22.75 -9.06 11.13
CA VAL A 223 -22.62 -9.92 12.31
C VAL A 223 -21.17 -9.94 12.75
N LEU A 224 -20.90 -9.39 13.91
CA LEU A 224 -19.58 -9.40 14.52
C LEU A 224 -19.40 -10.62 15.40
N ARG A 225 -18.26 -11.29 15.30
CA ARG A 225 -17.94 -12.48 16.09
C ARG A 225 -16.56 -12.38 16.72
N ASP A 226 -16.39 -13.04 17.85
CA ASP A 226 -15.09 -13.34 18.44
C ASP A 226 -15.00 -14.84 18.78
N GLN A 227 -13.96 -15.25 19.49
CA GLN A 227 -13.74 -16.64 19.89
C GLN A 227 -14.86 -17.23 20.76
N ARG A 228 -15.69 -16.38 21.42
CA ARG A 228 -16.84 -16.79 22.23
C ARG A 228 -18.14 -16.86 21.42
N GLY A 229 -18.09 -16.60 20.09
CA GLY A 229 -19.24 -16.63 19.19
C GLY A 229 -19.73 -15.24 18.80
N GLU A 230 -21.03 -15.12 18.44
CA GLU A 230 -21.64 -13.86 18.03
C GLU A 230 -21.54 -12.80 19.15
N VAL A 231 -21.02 -11.63 18.80
CA VAL A 231 -20.87 -10.46 19.68
C VAL A 231 -22.09 -9.57 19.57
N VAL A 232 -22.41 -9.19 18.33
CA VAL A 232 -23.52 -8.29 18.00
C VAL A 232 -23.93 -8.50 16.55
N ARG A 233 -25.21 -8.23 16.28
CA ARG A 233 -25.80 -8.21 14.94
C ARG A 233 -26.57 -6.92 14.75
N ALA A 234 -26.34 -6.24 13.64
CA ALA A 234 -27.16 -5.13 13.18
C ALA A 234 -27.82 -5.46 11.84
N THR A 235 -29.00 -4.93 11.61
CA THR A 235 -29.78 -5.17 10.40
C THR A 235 -30.46 -3.88 9.96
N ARG A 236 -30.45 -3.61 8.66
CA ARG A 236 -31.07 -2.42 8.07
C ARG A 236 -31.80 -2.76 6.77
N SER A 237 -33.02 -2.29 6.63
CA SER A 237 -33.75 -2.32 5.37
C SER A 237 -33.22 -1.23 4.44
N LEU A 238 -32.89 -1.61 3.21
CA LEU A 238 -32.45 -0.70 2.13
C LEU A 238 -33.65 -0.48 1.21
N VAL A 239 -34.27 0.70 1.32
CA VAL A 239 -35.47 1.04 0.53
C VAL A 239 -35.10 1.62 -0.84
N GLY A 240 -34.18 0.94 -1.56
CA GLY A 240 -33.60 1.43 -2.80
C GLY A 240 -32.38 2.34 -2.58
N ASP A 241 -31.89 2.45 -1.35
CA ASP A 241 -30.69 3.19 -1.00
C ASP A 241 -29.46 2.55 -1.65
N LEU A 242 -28.49 3.39 -2.08
CA LEU A 242 -27.20 2.93 -2.61
C LEU A 242 -26.33 2.31 -1.51
N SER A 243 -26.43 2.84 -0.29
CA SER A 243 -25.70 2.38 0.90
C SER A 243 -26.54 2.50 2.16
N GLY A 244 -26.14 1.78 3.21
CA GLY A 244 -26.73 1.88 4.54
C GLY A 244 -25.66 1.74 5.61
N GLU A 245 -25.81 2.44 6.73
CA GLU A 245 -24.92 2.34 7.88
C GLU A 245 -25.49 1.39 8.93
N LEU A 246 -24.64 0.54 9.48
CA LEU A 246 -24.95 -0.44 10.52
C LEU A 246 -24.00 -0.19 11.70
N ASP A 247 -24.56 0.14 12.87
CA ASP A 247 -23.81 0.26 14.11
C ASP A 247 -23.72 -1.09 14.81
N LEU A 248 -22.51 -1.54 15.08
CA LEU A 248 -22.20 -2.78 15.79
C LEU A 248 -21.68 -2.45 17.18
N ASP A 249 -22.60 -2.22 18.13
CA ASP A 249 -22.29 -1.88 19.52
C ASP A 249 -21.72 -3.12 20.25
N ILE A 250 -20.48 -3.04 20.68
CA ILE A 250 -19.78 -4.14 21.33
C ILE A 250 -20.03 -4.08 22.84
N PRO A 251 -20.60 -5.12 23.47
CA PRO A 251 -20.74 -5.17 24.92
C PRO A 251 -19.40 -4.93 25.63
N ALA A 252 -19.39 -4.16 26.71
CA ALA A 252 -18.17 -3.71 27.39
C ALA A 252 -17.23 -4.87 27.78
N ASP A 253 -17.80 -6.04 28.15
CA ASP A 253 -17.02 -7.25 28.50
C ASP A 253 -16.48 -8.01 27.27
N ARG A 254 -16.82 -7.57 26.08
CA ARG A 254 -16.40 -8.12 24.79
C ARG A 254 -15.50 -7.16 24.00
N GLN A 255 -15.34 -5.91 24.46
CA GLN A 255 -14.49 -4.93 23.81
C GLN A 255 -13.01 -5.32 23.97
N ARG A 256 -12.30 -5.45 22.87
CA ARG A 256 -10.87 -5.72 22.82
C ARG A 256 -10.21 -4.85 21.74
N LEU A 257 -9.28 -4.02 22.19
CA LEU A 257 -8.59 -3.09 21.29
C LEU A 257 -7.53 -3.81 20.47
N TRP A 258 -7.43 -3.45 19.20
CA TRP A 258 -6.29 -3.82 18.36
C TRP A 258 -5.07 -2.99 18.76
N ARG A 259 -3.93 -3.66 19.00
CA ARG A 259 -2.64 -3.04 19.36
C ARG A 259 -1.50 -3.83 18.71
N PRO A 260 -0.30 -3.24 18.46
CA PRO A 260 0.87 -3.98 17.97
C PRO A 260 1.25 -5.20 18.83
N THR A 261 1.04 -5.12 20.14
CA THR A 261 1.32 -6.19 21.11
C THR A 261 0.17 -7.19 21.28
N ASP A 262 -1.04 -6.83 20.85
CA ASP A 262 -2.25 -7.66 20.88
C ASP A 262 -3.14 -7.31 19.67
N PRO A 263 -2.78 -7.82 18.48
CA PRO A 263 -3.46 -7.45 17.22
C PRO A 263 -4.78 -8.21 17.05
N PHE A 264 -5.70 -7.98 17.98
CA PHE A 264 -6.97 -8.69 17.98
C PHE A 264 -7.88 -8.21 16.85
N LEU A 265 -8.41 -9.15 16.08
CA LEU A 265 -9.36 -8.93 15.00
C LEU A 265 -10.66 -9.68 15.32
N TYR A 266 -11.77 -8.98 15.18
CA TYR A 266 -13.10 -9.59 15.16
C TYR A 266 -13.39 -10.11 13.75
N ASP A 267 -14.06 -11.27 13.66
CA ASP A 267 -14.63 -11.73 12.40
C ASP A 267 -15.91 -10.95 12.11
N LEU A 268 -16.09 -10.53 10.86
CA LEU A 268 -17.27 -9.81 10.39
C LEU A 268 -17.92 -10.57 9.24
N GLU A 269 -19.20 -10.88 9.37
CA GLU A 269 -20.01 -11.49 8.33
C GLU A 269 -21.03 -10.47 7.82
N LEU A 270 -21.09 -10.29 6.50
CA LEU A 270 -22.05 -9.43 5.82
C LEU A 270 -23.06 -10.28 5.05
N LEU A 271 -24.33 -9.97 5.20
CA LEU A 271 -25.42 -10.69 4.59
C LEU A 271 -26.34 -9.70 3.86
N LEU A 272 -26.77 -10.07 2.66
CA LEU A 272 -27.81 -9.39 1.92
C LEU A 272 -28.99 -10.37 1.73
N THR A 273 -30.15 -10.00 2.21
CA THR A 273 -31.38 -10.80 2.05
C THR A 273 -32.46 -9.98 1.32
N ASP A 274 -33.48 -10.64 0.81
CA ASP A 274 -34.70 -9.97 0.38
C ASP A 274 -35.71 -9.83 1.55
N ASP A 275 -36.86 -9.23 1.29
CA ASP A 275 -37.93 -9.00 2.25
C ASP A 275 -38.63 -10.30 2.74
N SER A 276 -38.44 -11.41 2.03
CA SER A 276 -38.87 -12.75 2.50
C SER A 276 -37.88 -13.39 3.46
N GLY A 277 -36.67 -12.79 3.63
CA GLY A 277 -35.54 -13.33 4.38
C GLY A 277 -34.68 -14.31 3.61
N ALA A 278 -34.90 -14.48 2.30
CA ALA A 278 -34.05 -15.33 1.46
C ALA A 278 -32.65 -14.70 1.30
N LEU A 279 -31.61 -15.48 1.55
CA LEU A 279 -30.22 -15.05 1.41
C LEU A 279 -29.89 -14.86 -0.08
N LEU A 280 -29.46 -13.64 -0.44
CA LEU A 280 -29.03 -13.27 -1.78
C LEU A 280 -27.52 -13.29 -1.90
N ASP A 281 -26.80 -12.64 -0.97
CA ASP A 281 -25.34 -12.53 -0.99
C ASP A 281 -24.76 -12.66 0.42
N ARG A 282 -23.53 -13.16 0.49
CA ARG A 282 -22.77 -13.31 1.72
C ARG A 282 -21.30 -13.03 1.45
N ALA A 283 -20.70 -12.24 2.33
CA ALA A 283 -19.27 -12.01 2.33
C ALA A 283 -18.74 -12.05 3.76
N THR A 284 -17.47 -12.42 3.91
CA THR A 284 -16.76 -12.38 5.19
C THR A 284 -15.67 -11.32 5.15
N SER A 285 -15.42 -10.71 6.31
CA SER A 285 -14.43 -9.67 6.53
C SER A 285 -13.88 -9.80 7.96
N TYR A 286 -13.10 -8.83 8.37
CA TYR A 286 -12.62 -8.69 9.74
C TYR A 286 -12.50 -7.21 10.12
N ALA A 287 -12.43 -6.92 11.43
CA ALA A 287 -12.29 -5.56 11.93
C ALA A 287 -11.42 -5.50 13.20
N GLY A 288 -10.60 -4.47 13.33
CA GLY A 288 -9.83 -4.18 14.55
C GLY A 288 -10.32 -2.90 15.23
N LEU A 289 -10.72 -3.01 16.50
CA LEU A 289 -11.19 -1.86 17.26
C LEU A 289 -9.99 -1.04 17.74
N ARG A 290 -9.78 0.14 17.16
CA ARG A 290 -8.69 1.05 17.52
C ARG A 290 -9.03 2.49 17.18
N SER A 291 -8.37 3.44 17.85
CA SER A 291 -8.34 4.85 17.46
C SER A 291 -6.92 5.29 17.14
N VAL A 292 -6.79 6.23 16.21
CA VAL A 292 -5.53 6.95 15.92
C VAL A 292 -5.82 8.43 16.12
N GLY A 293 -4.88 9.15 16.69
CA GLY A 293 -5.06 10.56 16.98
C GLY A 293 -3.75 11.33 17.11
N VAL A 294 -3.90 12.62 17.36
CA VAL A 294 -2.82 13.57 17.60
C VAL A 294 -3.16 14.35 18.87
N ASP A 295 -2.19 14.49 19.78
CA ASP A 295 -2.29 15.39 20.94
C ASP A 295 -1.00 16.22 21.04
N GLY A 296 -1.10 17.52 20.69
CA GLY A 296 0.06 18.40 20.59
C GLY A 296 1.09 17.84 19.60
N GLN A 297 2.28 17.51 20.09
CA GLN A 297 3.38 16.95 19.29
C GLN A 297 3.39 15.41 19.28
N ALA A 298 2.41 14.75 19.89
CA ALA A 298 2.38 13.30 20.02
C ALA A 298 1.42 12.63 19.04
N LEU A 299 1.81 11.45 18.55
CA LEU A 299 0.92 10.53 17.86
C LEU A 299 0.32 9.53 18.85
N LEU A 300 -0.98 9.31 18.75
CA LEU A 300 -1.71 8.45 19.67
C LEU A 300 -2.25 7.20 18.96
N LEU A 301 -2.21 6.08 19.67
CA LEU A 301 -2.94 4.87 19.36
C LEU A 301 -3.78 4.46 20.58
N ASN A 302 -5.10 4.40 20.43
CA ASN A 302 -6.03 4.12 21.54
C ASN A 302 -5.88 5.10 22.73
N GLY A 303 -5.60 6.36 22.44
CA GLY A 303 -5.39 7.40 23.46
C GLY A 303 -4.03 7.35 24.16
N GLU A 304 -3.18 6.40 23.84
CA GLU A 304 -1.83 6.27 24.42
C GLU A 304 -0.79 6.82 23.42
N ILE A 305 0.24 7.53 23.92
CA ILE A 305 1.35 8.00 23.09
C ILE A 305 2.14 6.79 22.59
N VAL A 306 2.34 6.74 21.28
CA VAL A 306 3.13 5.70 20.61
C VAL A 306 4.21 6.36 19.75
N PHE A 307 5.47 6.22 20.17
CA PHE A 307 6.59 6.61 19.32
C PHE A 307 6.70 5.65 18.14
N GLN A 308 6.68 6.19 16.94
CA GLN A 308 6.71 5.37 15.74
C GLN A 308 8.14 5.06 15.31
N ARG A 309 8.56 3.80 15.51
CA ARG A 309 9.86 3.25 15.09
C ARG A 309 9.67 2.56 13.76
N LEU A 310 9.67 3.33 12.70
CA LEU A 310 9.37 2.82 11.36
C LEU A 310 10.64 2.46 10.60
N VAL A 311 10.49 1.57 9.64
CA VAL A 311 11.48 1.31 8.60
C VAL A 311 10.90 1.60 7.22
N LEU A 312 11.71 2.07 6.31
CA LEU A 312 11.30 2.28 4.92
C LEU A 312 11.27 0.95 4.18
N ASP A 313 10.10 0.57 3.67
CA ASP A 313 9.91 -0.63 2.87
C ASP A 313 9.58 -0.26 1.43
N GLN A 314 10.47 -0.63 0.52
CA GLN A 314 10.33 -0.33 -0.91
C GLN A 314 9.36 -1.29 -1.61
N GLY A 315 9.11 -2.48 -1.06
CA GLY A 315 8.25 -3.48 -1.66
C GLY A 315 8.75 -4.03 -2.99
N PHE A 316 10.07 -4.05 -3.20
CA PHE A 316 10.70 -4.71 -4.35
C PHE A 316 11.27 -6.06 -3.96
N TYR A 317 11.18 -7.02 -4.88
CA TYR A 317 11.56 -8.41 -4.64
C TYR A 317 12.54 -8.90 -5.69
N GLU A 318 13.53 -9.67 -5.25
CA GLU A 318 14.46 -10.33 -6.16
C GLU A 318 13.67 -11.25 -7.11
N GLY A 319 13.88 -11.08 -8.42
CA GLY A 319 13.16 -11.82 -9.45
C GLY A 319 11.70 -11.42 -9.69
N GLY A 320 11.03 -10.75 -8.74
CA GLY A 320 9.61 -10.37 -8.83
C GLY A 320 9.36 -8.91 -9.18
N VAL A 321 10.37 -8.05 -9.12
CA VAL A 321 10.26 -6.59 -9.22
C VAL A 321 9.29 -6.07 -8.15
N MET A 322 8.12 -5.56 -8.49
CA MET A 322 7.13 -5.09 -7.52
C MET A 322 6.20 -6.19 -7.00
N THR A 323 6.26 -7.39 -7.55
CA THR A 323 5.39 -8.52 -7.15
C THR A 323 6.12 -9.44 -6.19
N ALA A 324 5.59 -9.64 -5.00
CA ALA A 324 6.12 -10.60 -4.05
C ALA A 324 6.05 -12.05 -4.63
N PRO A 325 7.12 -12.86 -4.51
CA PRO A 325 7.16 -14.21 -5.08
C PRO A 325 6.14 -15.16 -4.43
N SER A 326 5.76 -14.88 -3.18
CA SER A 326 4.78 -15.66 -2.41
C SER A 326 4.11 -14.82 -1.34
N ASP A 327 3.00 -15.32 -0.80
CA ASP A 327 2.35 -14.72 0.36
C ASP A 327 3.26 -14.70 1.61
N ALA A 328 4.09 -15.73 1.75
CA ALA A 328 5.08 -15.83 2.83
C ALA A 328 6.15 -14.74 2.76
N ALA A 329 6.53 -14.29 1.55
CA ALA A 329 7.49 -13.20 1.41
C ALA A 329 6.96 -11.85 1.94
N LEU A 330 5.65 -11.63 1.88
CA LEU A 330 5.01 -10.45 2.50
C LEU A 330 5.08 -10.51 4.04
N VAL A 331 4.92 -11.71 4.58
CA VAL A 331 5.04 -11.95 6.05
C VAL A 331 6.49 -11.77 6.48
N GLU A 332 7.45 -12.26 5.71
CA GLU A 332 8.87 -12.19 6.01
C GLU A 332 9.37 -10.75 6.16
N ASP A 333 8.95 -9.83 5.29
CA ASP A 333 9.32 -8.41 5.41
C ASP A 333 8.84 -7.81 6.75
N ILE A 334 7.62 -8.12 7.17
CA ILE A 334 7.08 -7.68 8.47
C ILE A 334 7.85 -8.31 9.64
N GLU A 335 8.13 -9.61 9.57
CA GLU A 335 8.83 -10.33 10.65
C GLU A 335 10.28 -9.87 10.80
N LEU A 336 10.99 -9.61 9.70
CA LEU A 336 12.35 -9.05 9.72
C LEU A 336 12.37 -7.65 10.34
N ALA A 337 11.45 -6.78 9.95
CA ALA A 337 11.33 -5.45 10.53
C ALA A 337 11.06 -5.52 12.05
N LYS A 338 10.13 -6.37 12.48
CA LYS A 338 9.81 -6.59 13.90
C LYS A 338 10.98 -7.23 14.66
N ALA A 339 11.73 -8.15 14.04
CA ALA A 339 12.92 -8.74 14.65
C ALA A 339 14.03 -7.70 14.92
N ALA A 340 14.12 -6.67 14.06
CA ALA A 340 15.03 -5.55 14.24
C ALA A 340 14.53 -4.50 15.27
N GLY A 341 13.28 -4.63 15.78
CA GLY A 341 12.71 -3.73 16.78
C GLY A 341 11.83 -2.60 16.20
N PHE A 342 11.59 -2.57 14.90
CA PHE A 342 10.62 -1.65 14.30
C PHE A 342 9.20 -2.06 14.65
N ASN A 343 8.33 -1.08 14.90
CA ASN A 343 6.91 -1.33 15.16
C ASN A 343 6.02 -1.07 13.95
N GLY A 344 6.61 -0.62 12.82
CA GLY A 344 5.90 -0.34 11.60
C GLY A 344 6.80 0.05 10.43
N ALA A 345 6.18 0.40 9.32
CA ALA A 345 6.85 0.87 8.10
C ALA A 345 6.13 2.03 7.44
N ARG A 346 6.88 2.82 6.67
CA ARG A 346 6.35 3.57 5.54
C ARG A 346 6.44 2.65 4.31
N LEU A 347 5.30 2.41 3.64
CA LEU A 347 5.22 1.61 2.43
C LEU A 347 5.57 2.48 1.22
N HIS A 348 6.89 2.59 0.96
CA HIS A 348 7.48 3.71 0.25
C HIS A 348 7.12 3.76 -1.24
N GLN A 349 6.47 4.86 -1.63
CA GLN A 349 6.17 5.23 -3.03
C GLN A 349 5.45 4.12 -3.83
N LYS A 350 4.70 3.28 -3.15
CA LYS A 350 3.99 2.14 -3.74
C LYS A 350 2.74 1.83 -2.94
N VAL A 351 1.61 1.60 -3.63
CA VAL A 351 0.43 1.02 -2.97
C VAL A 351 0.63 -0.48 -2.92
N PHE A 352 0.90 -1.01 -1.72
CA PHE A 352 1.19 -2.42 -1.52
C PHE A 352 -0.04 -3.30 -1.77
N GLU A 353 0.19 -4.59 -1.96
CA GLU A 353 -0.88 -5.57 -2.10
C GLU A 353 -1.76 -5.61 -0.83
N GLU A 354 -3.07 -5.80 -1.00
CA GLU A 354 -4.00 -5.91 0.14
C GLU A 354 -3.61 -7.03 1.12
N ARG A 355 -2.95 -8.08 0.63
CA ARG A 355 -2.46 -9.16 1.47
C ARG A 355 -1.34 -8.74 2.41
N PHE A 356 -0.49 -7.79 2.02
CA PHE A 356 0.49 -7.21 2.94
C PHE A 356 -0.20 -6.53 4.12
N LEU A 357 -1.22 -5.71 3.84
CA LEU A 357 -1.98 -5.02 4.87
C LEU A 357 -2.75 -5.99 5.78
N TYR A 358 -3.30 -7.07 5.20
CA TYR A 358 -3.91 -8.15 5.99
C TYR A 358 -2.91 -8.80 6.95
N HIS A 359 -1.68 -9.03 6.52
CA HIS A 359 -0.64 -9.56 7.41
C HIS A 359 -0.19 -8.52 8.45
N ALA A 360 -0.08 -7.25 8.07
CA ALA A 360 0.18 -6.15 9.01
C ALA A 360 -0.91 -6.08 10.11
N ASP A 361 -2.19 -6.20 9.73
CA ASP A 361 -3.31 -6.23 10.67
C ASP A 361 -3.21 -7.39 11.66
N ARG A 362 -2.87 -8.59 11.18
CA ARG A 362 -2.76 -9.80 12.00
C ARG A 362 -1.51 -9.84 12.89
N LEU A 363 -0.43 -9.25 12.43
CA LEU A 363 0.87 -9.28 13.10
C LEU A 363 1.10 -8.05 13.99
N GLY A 364 0.19 -7.09 14.00
CA GLY A 364 0.32 -5.88 14.80
C GLY A 364 1.46 -4.98 14.31
N TYR A 365 1.46 -4.66 13.02
CA TYR A 365 2.49 -3.85 12.39
C TYR A 365 1.89 -2.53 11.91
N LEU A 366 2.41 -1.41 12.35
CA LEU A 366 1.91 -0.08 11.99
C LEU A 366 2.31 0.27 10.56
N VAL A 367 1.40 0.88 9.83
CA VAL A 367 1.61 1.21 8.42
C VAL A 367 1.30 2.68 8.15
N TRP A 368 2.21 3.38 7.49
CA TRP A 368 1.94 4.59 6.74
C TRP A 368 1.74 4.21 5.27
N GLY A 369 0.52 4.44 4.78
CA GLY A 369 0.18 4.17 3.37
C GLY A 369 0.66 5.32 2.50
N GLU A 370 1.42 5.01 1.45
CA GLU A 370 1.93 5.98 0.49
C GLU A 370 1.41 5.74 -0.92
N PHE A 371 1.56 6.77 -1.77
CA PHE A 371 1.24 6.69 -3.18
C PHE A 371 2.51 6.61 -4.04
N GLY A 372 2.36 6.23 -5.32
CA GLY A 372 3.46 6.06 -6.26
C GLY A 372 4.03 7.38 -6.80
N ASP A 373 4.22 8.39 -5.94
CA ASP A 373 4.82 9.68 -6.29
C ASP A 373 6.30 9.73 -5.92
N TRP A 374 7.13 10.30 -6.77
CA TRP A 374 8.49 10.66 -6.41
C TRP A 374 9.01 11.84 -7.19
N GLY A 375 9.36 12.88 -6.43
CA GLY A 375 10.24 13.96 -6.86
C GLY A 375 9.75 14.74 -8.08
N CYS A 376 8.62 15.39 -7.97
CA CYS A 376 8.24 16.40 -8.95
C CYS A 376 9.07 17.67 -8.72
N SER A 377 10.27 17.73 -9.30
CA SER A 377 11.11 18.93 -9.17
C SER A 377 10.73 20.03 -10.16
N GLY A 378 10.03 19.73 -11.22
CA GLY A 378 9.76 20.67 -12.30
C GLY A 378 11.00 21.16 -13.06
N PHE A 379 12.16 20.56 -12.82
CA PHE A 379 13.45 20.97 -13.35
C PHE A 379 14.12 19.87 -14.18
N GLY A 380 13.56 19.57 -15.32
CA GLY A 380 14.23 18.73 -16.30
C GLY A 380 13.39 17.63 -16.92
N PRO A 381 13.74 17.19 -18.11
CA PRO A 381 12.91 16.26 -18.88
C PRO A 381 12.74 14.88 -18.25
N SER A 382 13.70 14.41 -17.46
CA SER A 382 13.65 13.09 -16.82
C SER A 382 12.71 13.01 -15.62
N GLU A 383 12.34 14.14 -15.04
CA GLU A 383 11.51 14.24 -13.84
C GLU A 383 10.06 14.66 -14.17
N ASP A 384 9.83 15.21 -15.36
CA ASP A 384 8.50 15.64 -15.81
C ASP A 384 7.52 14.48 -15.97
N HIS A 385 8.00 13.24 -16.11
CA HIS A 385 7.15 12.07 -16.29
C HIS A 385 6.37 11.66 -15.04
N GLN A 386 6.79 12.13 -13.88
CA GLN A 386 6.10 11.88 -12.61
C GLN A 386 5.37 13.11 -12.08
N ARG A 387 5.33 14.20 -12.86
CA ARG A 387 4.69 15.45 -12.44
C ARG A 387 3.25 15.19 -11.98
N PRO A 388 2.93 15.46 -10.69
CA PRO A 388 1.59 15.30 -10.17
C PRO A 388 0.57 16.14 -10.94
N GLY A 389 -0.60 15.55 -11.18
CA GLY A 389 -1.72 16.20 -11.84
C GLY A 389 -3.06 15.67 -11.31
N ALA A 390 -4.17 16.03 -11.94
CA ALA A 390 -5.51 15.63 -11.51
C ALA A 390 -5.69 14.11 -11.41
N THR A 391 -5.02 13.33 -12.26
CA THR A 391 -5.07 11.87 -12.26
C THR A 391 -4.45 11.26 -11.01
N TYR A 392 -3.49 11.93 -10.36
CA TYR A 392 -2.93 11.50 -9.08
C TYR A 392 -3.99 11.49 -7.98
N ILE A 393 -4.83 12.54 -7.93
CA ILE A 393 -5.90 12.64 -6.93
C ILE A 393 -6.90 11.48 -7.09
N THR A 394 -7.30 11.17 -8.32
CA THR A 394 -8.27 10.08 -8.61
C THR A 394 -7.74 8.73 -8.15
N GLN A 395 -6.52 8.38 -8.57
CA GLN A 395 -5.91 7.08 -8.22
C GLN A 395 -5.58 6.99 -6.74
N TRP A 396 -5.17 8.10 -6.11
CA TRP A 396 -4.96 8.14 -4.67
C TRP A 396 -6.26 7.89 -3.89
N LEU A 397 -7.37 8.47 -4.32
CA LEU A 397 -8.68 8.21 -3.71
C LEU A 397 -9.09 6.73 -3.81
N GLU A 398 -8.80 6.08 -4.93
CA GLU A 398 -9.02 4.62 -5.09
C GLU A 398 -8.18 3.83 -4.08
N ALA A 399 -6.91 4.20 -3.87
CA ALA A 399 -6.04 3.56 -2.90
C ALA A 399 -6.55 3.74 -1.46
N VAL A 400 -6.88 4.98 -1.06
CA VAL A 400 -7.42 5.27 0.28
C VAL A 400 -8.74 4.54 0.52
N ALA A 401 -9.64 4.53 -0.47
CA ALA A 401 -10.93 3.84 -0.37
C ALA A 401 -10.74 2.32 -0.25
N ARG A 402 -9.79 1.73 -1.00
CA ARG A 402 -9.43 0.31 -0.91
C ARG A 402 -8.96 -0.06 0.49
N ASP A 403 -8.08 0.76 1.08
CA ASP A 403 -7.32 0.41 2.27
C ASP A 403 -7.91 0.99 3.56
N TYR A 404 -8.99 1.75 3.47
CA TYR A 404 -9.63 2.47 4.59
C TYR A 404 -9.84 1.60 5.84
N SER A 405 -10.32 0.37 5.66
CA SER A 405 -10.77 -0.49 6.76
C SER A 405 -9.66 -1.25 7.49
N HIS A 406 -8.38 -1.10 7.07
CA HIS A 406 -7.24 -1.78 7.71
C HIS A 406 -6.87 -1.11 9.05
N PRO A 407 -6.91 -1.83 10.20
CA PRO A 407 -6.52 -1.26 11.50
C PRO A 407 -5.03 -0.94 11.59
N SER A 408 -4.16 -1.62 10.85
CA SER A 408 -2.71 -1.38 10.83
C SER A 408 -2.33 -0.02 10.25
N ILE A 409 -3.15 0.55 9.36
CA ILE A 409 -2.85 1.87 8.79
C ILE A 409 -3.11 2.95 9.84
N VAL A 410 -2.05 3.70 10.16
CA VAL A 410 -2.07 4.77 11.18
C VAL A 410 -1.81 6.16 10.62
N GLY A 411 -1.47 6.27 9.34
CA GLY A 411 -1.29 7.55 8.65
C GLY A 411 -1.22 7.40 7.14
N TRP A 412 -1.38 8.51 6.44
CA TRP A 412 -1.36 8.61 4.99
C TRP A 412 -0.30 9.59 4.52
N CYS A 413 0.37 9.25 3.42
CA CYS A 413 1.37 10.08 2.77
C CYS A 413 1.13 10.08 1.25
N PRO A 414 0.33 11.03 0.73
CA PRO A 414 -0.02 11.07 -0.70
C PRO A 414 1.14 11.42 -1.62
N MET A 415 2.15 12.15 -1.13
CA MET A 415 3.28 12.60 -1.94
C MET A 415 4.60 12.44 -1.20
N ASN A 416 5.70 12.19 -1.94
CA ASN A 416 7.03 12.05 -1.39
C ASN A 416 8.06 12.88 -2.17
N GLU A 417 8.91 13.63 -1.45
CA GLU A 417 10.06 14.37 -1.98
C GLU A 417 9.78 15.24 -3.21
N THR A 418 8.55 15.67 -3.38
CA THR A 418 8.25 16.73 -4.34
C THR A 418 8.84 18.02 -3.85
N TYR A 419 9.64 18.70 -4.66
CA TYR A 419 10.28 19.94 -4.22
C TYR A 419 10.26 21.03 -5.27
N GLN A 420 9.78 22.18 -4.88
CA GLN A 420 9.90 23.44 -5.59
C GLN A 420 10.12 24.54 -4.56
N PRO A 421 10.93 25.58 -4.84
CA PRO A 421 11.01 26.76 -3.98
C PRO A 421 9.61 27.36 -3.77
N LEU A 422 9.35 27.85 -2.57
CA LEU A 422 8.17 28.65 -2.32
C LEU A 422 8.22 29.92 -3.19
N GLY A 423 7.11 30.23 -3.85
CA GLY A 423 6.96 31.42 -4.69
C GLY A 423 6.14 32.52 -4.01
N ASP A 424 6.01 33.64 -4.69
CA ASP A 424 5.16 34.74 -4.30
C ASP A 424 3.67 34.53 -4.71
N ARG A 425 3.39 33.40 -5.34
CA ARG A 425 2.06 32.96 -5.78
C ARG A 425 1.96 31.44 -5.72
N PRO A 426 0.75 30.86 -5.58
CA PRO A 426 0.55 29.43 -5.73
C PRO A 426 1.00 28.91 -7.10
N LEU A 427 1.60 27.73 -7.11
CA LEU A 427 2.02 26.97 -8.28
C LEU A 427 1.14 25.72 -8.43
N ASP A 428 1.22 25.05 -9.57
CA ASP A 428 0.49 23.80 -9.81
C ASP A 428 0.78 22.74 -8.73
N LEU A 429 2.01 22.68 -8.25
CA LEU A 429 2.39 21.75 -7.17
C LEU A 429 1.67 22.08 -5.85
N ASP A 430 1.54 23.36 -5.50
CA ASP A 430 0.82 23.79 -4.29
C ASP A 430 -0.65 23.33 -4.36
N GLU A 431 -1.28 23.52 -5.53
CA GLU A 431 -2.68 23.14 -5.75
C GLU A 431 -2.89 21.62 -5.75
N VAL A 432 -1.99 20.87 -6.38
CA VAL A 432 -2.08 19.39 -6.41
C VAL A 432 -1.83 18.81 -5.02
N THR A 433 -0.81 19.28 -4.29
CA THR A 433 -0.54 18.82 -2.92
C THR A 433 -1.72 19.11 -1.99
N LEU A 434 -2.25 20.32 -2.05
CA LEU A 434 -3.47 20.66 -1.30
C LEU A 434 -4.66 19.80 -1.71
N GLY A 435 -4.84 19.57 -3.01
CA GLY A 435 -5.88 18.68 -3.55
C GLY A 435 -5.77 17.26 -3.04
N MET A 436 -4.58 16.68 -3.03
CA MET A 436 -4.30 15.34 -2.49
C MET A 436 -4.60 15.26 -0.98
N TYR A 437 -4.15 16.25 -0.22
CA TYR A 437 -4.42 16.35 1.22
C TYR A 437 -5.93 16.45 1.50
N LEU A 438 -6.64 17.37 0.86
CA LEU A 438 -8.07 17.57 1.06
C LEU A 438 -8.89 16.35 0.62
N ALA A 439 -8.52 15.69 -0.48
CA ALA A 439 -9.14 14.47 -0.95
C ALA A 439 -8.95 13.33 0.07
N THR A 440 -7.77 13.20 0.66
CA THR A 440 -7.49 12.25 1.73
C THR A 440 -8.40 12.53 2.93
N LYS A 441 -8.45 13.78 3.42
CA LYS A 441 -9.28 14.17 4.57
C LYS A 441 -10.79 14.06 4.29
N ALA A 442 -11.23 14.22 3.04
CA ALA A 442 -12.62 14.01 2.66
C ALA A 442 -13.01 12.51 2.70
N THR A 443 -12.06 11.64 2.38
CA THR A 443 -12.27 10.18 2.38
C THR A 443 -12.02 9.60 3.77
N ASP A 444 -10.94 10.02 4.45
CA ASP A 444 -10.57 9.50 5.77
C ASP A 444 -10.18 10.63 6.74
N ARG A 445 -11.02 10.85 7.75
CA ARG A 445 -10.77 11.79 8.85
C ARG A 445 -10.25 11.11 10.11
N THR A 446 -10.11 9.81 10.10
CA THR A 446 -9.75 9.01 11.27
C THR A 446 -8.24 8.85 11.46
N ARG A 447 -7.44 9.31 10.48
CA ARG A 447 -5.99 9.18 10.47
C ARG A 447 -5.31 10.50 10.13
N PRO A 448 -4.10 10.75 10.67
CA PRO A 448 -3.27 11.88 10.29
C PRO A 448 -2.74 11.72 8.85
N VAL A 449 -2.45 12.85 8.23
CA VAL A 449 -1.93 12.96 6.87
C VAL A 449 -0.67 13.84 6.87
N ILE A 450 0.41 13.31 6.29
CA ILE A 450 1.56 14.11 5.84
C ILE A 450 1.23 14.56 4.42
N ASP A 451 1.27 15.84 4.12
CA ASP A 451 0.91 16.37 2.80
C ASP A 451 1.92 15.97 1.70
N ALA A 452 3.21 16.12 1.98
CA ALA A 452 4.31 15.65 1.14
C ALA A 452 5.49 15.30 2.05
N SER A 453 5.87 14.01 2.13
CA SER A 453 6.95 13.58 3.01
C SER A 453 8.30 14.16 2.58
N GLY A 454 9.02 14.70 3.54
CA GLY A 454 10.37 15.23 3.39
C GLY A 454 10.41 16.66 2.89
N TYR A 455 10.77 16.87 1.63
CA TYR A 455 11.33 18.14 1.18
C TYR A 455 10.36 19.32 1.13
N SER A 456 9.06 19.12 0.89
CA SER A 456 8.25 20.24 0.39
C SER A 456 6.82 20.28 0.94
N HIS A 457 6.68 20.59 2.24
CA HIS A 457 5.36 20.82 2.80
C HIS A 457 4.68 22.04 2.17
N ARG A 458 3.43 21.86 1.72
CA ARG A 458 2.63 22.89 1.03
C ARG A 458 1.34 23.25 1.77
N VAL A 459 0.92 22.42 2.71
CA VAL A 459 -0.30 22.61 3.49
C VAL A 459 0.07 23.17 4.86
N CYS A 460 -0.28 24.43 5.11
CA CYS A 460 0.09 25.15 6.34
C CYS A 460 -0.34 24.46 7.65
N ARG A 461 -1.35 23.60 7.59
CA ARG A 461 -1.85 22.84 8.75
C ARG A 461 -2.06 21.39 8.39
N SER A 462 -1.01 20.75 7.84
CA SER A 462 -0.96 19.31 7.75
C SER A 462 -1.02 18.69 9.15
N ASP A 463 -1.55 17.48 9.27
CA ASP A 463 -1.68 16.84 10.60
C ASP A 463 -0.34 16.48 11.20
N VAL A 464 0.68 16.26 10.37
CA VAL A 464 2.04 15.88 10.75
C VAL A 464 3.03 16.63 9.87
N TYR A 465 4.16 16.99 10.44
CA TYR A 465 5.30 17.59 9.76
C TYR A 465 6.50 16.67 9.81
N ASP A 466 7.33 16.64 8.77
CA ASP A 466 8.47 15.73 8.73
C ASP A 466 9.68 16.29 7.98
N SER A 467 10.76 15.53 8.01
CA SER A 467 11.97 15.83 7.21
C SER A 467 12.73 14.56 6.86
N HIS A 468 13.58 14.67 5.83
CA HIS A 468 14.57 13.66 5.44
C HIS A 468 15.97 14.18 5.77
N ASP A 469 16.71 13.50 6.64
CA ASP A 469 18.10 13.88 6.99
C ASP A 469 19.04 12.68 6.93
N TYR A 470 19.86 12.64 5.90
CA TYR A 470 20.83 11.56 5.69
C TYR A 470 22.24 11.91 6.21
N GLU A 471 22.35 12.84 7.14
CA GLU A 471 23.61 13.10 7.84
C GLU A 471 24.09 11.84 8.56
N GLN A 472 25.35 11.49 8.36
CA GLN A 472 25.93 10.26 8.91
C GLN A 472 26.84 10.50 10.12
N ASP A 473 27.21 11.75 10.37
CA ASP A 473 27.90 12.13 11.60
C ASP A 473 26.88 12.28 12.74
N PRO A 474 26.93 11.43 13.79
CA PRO A 474 25.93 11.46 14.85
C PRO A 474 25.88 12.78 15.64
N GLU A 475 27.02 13.48 15.80
CA GLU A 475 27.06 14.75 16.54
C GLU A 475 26.39 15.86 15.72
N VAL A 476 26.65 15.91 14.43
CA VAL A 476 26.01 16.86 13.50
C VAL A 476 24.51 16.57 13.37
N PHE A 477 24.14 15.28 13.24
CA PHE A 477 22.75 14.84 13.16
C PHE A 477 21.97 15.23 14.43
N SER A 478 22.52 14.92 15.62
CA SER A 478 21.91 15.28 16.91
C SER A 478 21.70 16.80 17.01
N ALA A 479 22.74 17.58 16.71
CA ALA A 479 22.67 19.04 16.81
C ALA A 479 21.62 19.67 15.87
N ARG A 480 21.34 19.04 14.72
CA ARG A 480 20.25 19.49 13.81
C ARG A 480 18.87 19.26 14.43
N HIS A 481 18.68 18.10 15.08
CA HIS A 481 17.37 17.70 15.60
C HIS A 481 17.09 18.20 17.03
N ASP A 482 18.11 18.53 17.84
CA ASP A 482 17.95 19.07 19.20
C ASP A 482 17.09 20.35 19.22
N ARG A 483 17.15 21.15 18.17
CA ARG A 483 16.36 22.38 18.03
C ARG A 483 14.85 22.16 17.91
N ALA A 484 14.40 20.92 17.64
CA ALA A 484 12.98 20.59 17.63
C ALA A 484 12.34 20.86 19.00
N SER A 485 13.07 20.65 20.10
CA SER A 485 12.63 20.96 21.48
C SER A 485 12.43 22.46 21.72
N GLU A 486 13.03 23.32 20.89
CA GLU A 486 12.88 24.77 20.92
C GLU A 486 11.78 25.28 19.96
N GLY A 487 11.05 24.35 19.33
CA GLY A 487 10.03 24.68 18.31
C GLY A 487 10.60 25.00 16.92
N ALA A 488 11.88 24.66 16.67
CA ALA A 488 12.57 24.89 15.41
C ALA A 488 13.15 23.59 14.85
N PRO A 489 12.31 22.63 14.42
CA PRO A 489 12.79 21.36 13.89
C PRO A 489 13.65 21.56 12.63
N PHE A 490 14.44 20.55 12.29
CA PHE A 490 15.15 20.55 11.02
C PHE A 490 14.14 20.53 9.86
N VAL A 491 14.35 21.41 8.88
CA VAL A 491 13.52 21.53 7.67
C VAL A 491 14.43 21.47 6.45
N ASN A 492 14.04 20.65 5.50
CA ASN A 492 14.77 20.55 4.24
C ASN A 492 14.70 21.86 3.45
N THR A 493 15.82 22.20 2.81
CA THR A 493 15.95 23.35 1.90
C THR A 493 16.51 22.90 0.56
N TRP A 494 16.20 23.62 -0.50
CA TRP A 494 16.78 23.35 -1.81
C TRP A 494 17.67 24.51 -2.26
N ARG A 495 18.98 24.24 -2.39
CA ARG A 495 19.99 25.27 -2.73
C ARG A 495 19.90 26.51 -1.83
N GLY A 496 19.67 26.29 -0.54
CA GLY A 496 19.54 27.37 0.46
C GLY A 496 18.26 28.19 0.37
N ARG A 497 17.22 27.69 -0.32
CA ARG A 497 15.89 28.32 -0.37
C ARG A 497 14.89 27.46 0.37
N ASP A 498 13.94 28.11 1.01
CA ASP A 498 12.82 27.43 1.65
C ASP A 498 11.94 26.79 0.59
N ILE A 499 11.59 25.53 0.84
CA ILE A 499 10.73 24.71 -0.01
C ILE A 499 9.51 24.17 0.75
N SER A 500 9.41 24.48 2.03
CA SER A 500 8.31 24.07 2.91
C SER A 500 7.69 25.28 3.60
N VAL A 501 6.37 25.24 3.77
CA VAL A 501 5.67 26.17 4.67
C VAL A 501 6.20 26.01 6.11
N PRO A 502 6.11 27.06 6.97
CA PRO A 502 6.63 26.99 8.33
C PRO A 502 5.99 25.88 9.17
N TYR A 503 6.77 25.29 10.06
CA TYR A 503 6.28 24.40 11.13
C TYR A 503 5.40 25.16 12.12
N GLU A 504 4.26 24.61 12.50
CA GLU A 504 3.28 25.22 13.40
C GLU A 504 3.03 24.41 14.70
N GLY A 505 3.92 23.47 15.06
CA GLY A 505 3.82 22.69 16.30
C GLY A 505 3.12 21.34 16.17
N GLN A 506 2.93 20.83 14.94
CA GLN A 506 2.40 19.48 14.68
C GLN A 506 3.36 18.41 15.22
N PRO A 507 2.93 17.13 15.37
CA PRO A 507 3.85 16.02 15.53
C PRO A 507 4.92 16.05 14.46
N TYR A 508 6.17 15.91 14.87
CA TYR A 508 7.31 15.96 13.96
C TYR A 508 7.98 14.58 13.88
N LEU A 509 8.20 14.11 12.65
CA LEU A 509 8.89 12.86 12.35
C LEU A 509 10.17 13.13 11.57
N VAL A 510 11.20 12.31 11.79
CA VAL A 510 12.32 12.17 10.87
C VAL A 510 12.00 10.96 9.98
N SER A 511 11.27 11.24 8.91
CA SER A 511 10.60 10.22 8.10
C SER A 511 11.51 9.50 7.11
N GLU A 512 12.75 9.98 6.93
CA GLU A 512 13.85 9.25 6.33
C GLU A 512 15.18 9.69 6.92
N PHE A 513 15.99 8.71 7.36
CA PHE A 513 17.34 8.94 7.86
C PHE A 513 18.16 7.65 7.84
N GLY A 514 19.43 7.76 8.18
CA GLY A 514 20.35 6.62 8.21
C GLY A 514 20.75 6.22 6.79
N GLY A 515 20.31 5.10 6.31
CA GLY A 515 20.68 4.63 4.97
C GLY A 515 22.17 4.37 4.81
N THR A 516 22.85 4.00 5.88
CA THR A 516 24.29 3.79 5.88
C THR A 516 24.67 2.68 4.92
N TRP A 517 25.52 2.99 3.95
CA TRP A 517 26.03 2.01 3.01
C TRP A 517 26.80 0.89 3.69
N TRP A 518 26.39 -0.36 3.47
CA TRP A 518 27.09 -1.52 4.00
C TRP A 518 26.99 -2.75 3.10
N GLU A 519 28.13 -3.34 2.78
CA GLU A 519 28.29 -4.68 2.22
C GLU A 519 29.49 -5.33 2.90
N GLU A 520 29.41 -6.63 3.25
CA GLU A 520 30.52 -7.37 3.85
C GLU A 520 31.70 -7.43 2.88
N SER A 521 31.43 -7.74 1.61
CA SER A 521 32.39 -7.74 0.52
C SER A 521 31.99 -6.66 -0.49
N PRO A 522 32.62 -5.48 -0.47
CA PRO A 522 32.21 -4.37 -1.34
C PRO A 522 32.25 -4.77 -2.81
N SER A 523 31.16 -4.49 -3.51
CA SER A 523 31.12 -4.56 -4.97
C SER A 523 32.12 -3.58 -5.57
N GLN A 524 32.79 -4.01 -6.67
CA GLN A 524 33.61 -3.12 -7.48
C GLN A 524 32.77 -2.32 -8.49
N ASP A 525 31.46 -2.54 -8.54
CA ASP A 525 30.56 -1.79 -9.41
C ASP A 525 30.39 -0.37 -8.84
N ALA A 526 30.86 0.61 -9.61
CA ALA A 526 30.76 2.03 -9.26
C ALA A 526 29.32 2.56 -9.16
N LYS A 527 28.32 1.77 -9.54
CA LYS A 527 26.89 2.12 -9.43
C LYS A 527 26.29 1.78 -8.06
N VAL A 528 26.96 0.91 -7.30
CA VAL A 528 26.52 0.53 -5.96
C VAL A 528 26.74 1.68 -4.99
N TRP A 529 25.74 2.01 -4.19
CA TRP A 529 25.77 3.16 -3.31
C TRP A 529 24.94 2.98 -2.03
N GLY A 530 25.14 3.88 -1.11
CA GLY A 530 24.40 4.15 0.12
C GLY A 530 24.90 5.46 0.70
N TYR A 531 24.33 5.92 1.82
CA TYR A 531 24.69 7.22 2.38
C TYR A 531 25.97 7.15 3.23
N GLY A 532 26.75 8.22 3.16
CA GLY A 532 27.98 8.41 3.93
C GLY A 532 29.13 7.49 3.56
N THR A 533 30.13 7.47 4.43
CA THR A 533 31.29 6.56 4.29
C THR A 533 30.92 5.17 4.82
N ARG A 534 31.31 4.13 4.06
CA ARG A 534 31.13 2.74 4.48
C ARG A 534 31.81 2.49 5.83
N PRO A 535 31.10 1.95 6.83
CA PRO A 535 31.69 1.48 8.10
C PRO A 535 32.79 0.43 7.85
N LYS A 536 33.75 0.35 8.74
CA LYS A 536 34.88 -0.61 8.65
C LYS A 536 34.48 -2.01 9.09
N SER A 537 33.41 -2.11 9.91
CA SER A 537 32.91 -3.36 10.48
C SER A 537 31.40 -3.29 10.72
N VAL A 538 30.80 -4.44 10.95
CA VAL A 538 29.40 -4.55 11.42
C VAL A 538 29.23 -3.83 12.77
N ASP A 539 30.22 -3.85 13.64
CA ASP A 539 30.14 -3.16 14.93
C ASP A 539 30.04 -1.64 14.74
N GLU A 540 30.86 -1.05 13.88
CA GLU A 540 30.77 0.38 13.55
C GLU A 540 29.41 0.73 12.90
N LEU A 541 28.87 -0.16 12.06
CA LEU A 541 27.55 0.02 11.46
C LEU A 541 26.46 0.08 12.55
N VAL A 542 26.49 -0.88 13.49
CA VAL A 542 25.52 -0.95 14.59
C VAL A 542 25.69 0.24 15.55
N GLU A 543 26.93 0.65 15.83
CA GLU A 543 27.21 1.84 16.65
C GLU A 543 26.64 3.11 16.00
N ARG A 544 26.80 3.27 14.68
CA ARG A 544 26.25 4.42 13.93
C ARG A 544 24.71 4.38 13.95
N PHE A 545 24.10 3.23 13.70
CA PHE A 545 22.66 3.04 13.82
C PHE A 545 22.18 3.42 15.24
N ALA A 546 22.87 2.94 16.27
CA ALA A 546 22.52 3.23 17.65
C ALA A 546 22.62 4.72 18.00
N ALA A 547 23.64 5.40 17.50
CA ALA A 547 23.83 6.82 17.75
C ALA A 547 22.77 7.68 17.06
N LEU A 548 22.46 7.41 15.77
CA LEU A 548 21.43 8.14 15.02
C LEU A 548 20.03 7.90 15.61
N CYS A 549 19.64 6.64 15.83
CA CYS A 549 18.36 6.33 16.48
C CYS A 549 18.28 6.90 17.89
N GLY A 550 19.41 6.83 18.65
CA GLY A 550 19.52 7.37 20.00
C GLY A 550 19.19 8.85 20.06
N SER A 551 19.75 9.66 19.17
CA SER A 551 19.48 11.10 19.10
C SER A 551 17.99 11.42 18.96
N LEU A 552 17.26 10.63 18.17
CA LEU A 552 15.80 10.83 17.96
C LEU A 552 14.98 10.28 19.14
N LEU A 553 15.35 9.11 19.71
CA LEU A 553 14.66 8.53 20.87
C LEU A 553 14.80 9.37 22.14
N ASP A 554 15.87 10.15 22.26
CA ASP A 554 16.14 10.97 23.44
C ASP A 554 15.56 12.38 23.32
N ASN A 555 15.01 12.76 22.18
CA ASN A 555 14.38 14.06 21.96
C ASN A 555 12.86 14.02 22.21
N PRO A 556 12.35 14.77 23.22
CA PRO A 556 10.92 14.72 23.57
C PRO A 556 10.00 15.41 22.54
N ALA A 557 10.52 16.15 21.57
CA ALA A 557 9.77 16.81 20.52
C ALA A 557 9.66 15.95 19.23
N ILE A 558 10.28 14.77 19.22
CA ILE A 558 10.20 13.83 18.10
C ILE A 558 9.10 12.79 18.38
N ALA A 559 8.13 12.65 17.46
CA ALA A 559 7.02 11.70 17.59
C ALA A 559 7.32 10.34 16.97
N GLY A 560 8.35 10.24 16.15
CA GLY A 560 8.74 9.00 15.49
C GLY A 560 9.83 9.22 14.43
N TYR A 561 10.29 8.10 13.90
CA TYR A 561 11.26 8.08 12.80
C TYR A 561 10.99 6.95 11.81
N CYS A 562 11.58 7.06 10.63
CA CYS A 562 11.62 5.96 9.66
C CYS A 562 13.07 5.78 9.14
N TYR A 563 13.67 4.65 9.47
CA TYR A 563 15.04 4.31 9.06
C TYR A 563 15.07 3.79 7.63
N THR A 564 15.95 4.30 6.82
CA THR A 564 16.22 3.85 5.45
C THR A 564 17.30 2.79 5.46
N GLN A 565 17.07 1.50 5.15
CA GLN A 565 15.81 0.89 4.77
C GLN A 565 15.77 -0.60 5.20
N LEU A 566 14.66 -1.30 4.95
CA LEU A 566 14.52 -2.72 5.34
C LEU A 566 15.47 -3.61 4.55
N THR A 567 15.41 -3.53 3.22
CA THR A 567 16.23 -4.37 2.33
C THR A 567 17.05 -3.53 1.37
N ASP A 568 18.19 -4.05 0.92
CA ASP A 568 18.79 -3.56 -0.30
C ASP A 568 17.82 -3.64 -1.47
N VAL A 569 17.98 -2.74 -2.45
CA VAL A 569 17.23 -2.82 -3.69
C VAL A 569 18.15 -2.53 -4.86
N TYR A 570 18.44 -3.53 -5.68
CA TYR A 570 19.39 -3.45 -6.81
C TYR A 570 20.74 -2.84 -6.40
N GLN A 571 21.07 -1.65 -6.90
CA GLN A 571 22.34 -0.93 -6.64
C GLN A 571 22.35 -0.16 -5.31
N GLU A 572 21.22 0.04 -4.67
CA GLU A 572 21.12 0.70 -3.37
C GLU A 572 21.35 -0.29 -2.24
N ARG A 573 22.49 -0.17 -1.52
CA ARG A 573 23.03 -1.15 -0.58
C ARG A 573 23.07 -0.64 0.85
N ASN A 574 21.96 -0.10 1.30
CA ASN A 574 21.79 0.51 2.63
C ASN A 574 20.70 -0.15 3.49
N GLY A 575 20.15 -1.29 3.02
CA GLY A 575 19.21 -2.08 3.80
C GLY A 575 19.84 -2.74 5.03
N ILE A 576 19.04 -3.01 6.06
CA ILE A 576 19.46 -3.86 7.18
C ILE A 576 19.51 -5.34 6.78
N CYS A 577 18.79 -5.70 5.73
CA CYS A 577 18.87 -6.99 5.04
C CYS A 577 19.39 -6.78 3.62
N ASP A 578 19.95 -7.84 3.01
CA ASP A 578 20.25 -7.83 1.58
C ASP A 578 18.97 -7.96 0.73
N PHE A 579 19.11 -7.87 -0.59
CA PHE A 579 17.95 -7.93 -1.51
C PHE A 579 17.22 -9.30 -1.46
N SER A 580 17.91 -10.36 -1.04
CA SER A 580 17.33 -11.69 -0.81
C SER A 580 16.76 -11.87 0.61
N ARG A 581 16.56 -10.79 1.39
CA ARG A 581 16.03 -10.75 2.75
C ARG A 581 16.94 -11.39 3.82
N ARG A 582 18.19 -11.67 3.52
CA ARG A 582 19.14 -12.16 4.54
C ARG A 582 19.64 -11.00 5.39
N PRO A 583 19.52 -11.07 6.73
CA PRO A 583 20.05 -10.04 7.61
C PRO A 583 21.56 -9.83 7.39
N LYS A 584 21.99 -8.57 7.27
CA LYS A 584 23.41 -8.19 7.14
C LYS A 584 24.13 -8.19 8.50
N MET A 585 23.40 -8.28 9.58
CA MET A 585 23.87 -8.30 10.96
C MET A 585 22.84 -9.01 11.85
N ASP A 586 23.22 -9.27 13.09
CA ASP A 586 22.26 -9.76 14.10
C ASP A 586 21.20 -8.68 14.37
N LEU A 587 19.96 -8.93 13.98
CA LEU A 587 18.83 -8.02 14.15
C LEU A 587 18.52 -7.76 15.63
N GLY A 588 18.85 -8.69 16.53
CA GLY A 588 18.72 -8.50 17.99
C GLY A 588 19.55 -7.33 18.51
N ARG A 589 20.68 -7.01 17.85
CA ARG A 589 21.49 -5.83 18.20
C ARG A 589 20.79 -4.51 17.85
N LEU A 590 20.10 -4.47 16.70
CA LEU A 590 19.29 -3.30 16.30
C LEU A 590 18.08 -3.16 17.23
N ARG A 591 17.43 -4.28 17.52
CA ARG A 591 16.30 -4.33 18.44
C ARG A 591 16.66 -3.78 19.82
N ALA A 592 17.80 -4.15 20.37
CA ALA A 592 18.27 -3.66 21.68
C ALA A 592 18.38 -2.12 21.74
N VAL A 593 18.67 -1.45 20.63
CA VAL A 593 18.67 0.01 20.54
C VAL A 593 17.25 0.57 20.60
N GLN A 594 16.30 -0.11 19.97
CA GLN A 594 14.93 0.37 19.77
C GLN A 594 13.95 0.00 20.89
N ASP A 595 14.24 -1.05 21.67
CA ASP A 595 13.36 -1.56 22.74
C ASP A 595 13.24 -0.62 23.96
N ARG A 596 13.95 0.51 23.97
CA ARG A 596 13.84 1.51 25.05
C ARG A 596 12.71 2.49 24.79
N ASP A 597 12.07 3.00 25.84
CA ASP A 597 11.08 4.06 25.72
C ASP A 597 11.71 5.34 25.12
N ALA A 598 11.01 5.97 24.21
CA ALA A 598 11.39 7.29 23.71
C ALA A 598 11.13 8.38 24.76
N ALA A 599 11.81 9.53 24.63
CA ALA A 599 11.65 10.63 25.58
C ALA A 599 10.21 11.13 25.66
N ILE A 600 9.51 11.21 24.56
CA ILE A 600 8.09 11.61 24.51
C ILE A 600 7.18 10.59 25.23
N GLU A 601 7.48 9.29 25.16
CA GLU A 601 6.75 8.23 25.88
C GLU A 601 7.04 8.28 27.38
N ARG A 602 8.31 8.56 27.78
CA ARG A 602 8.69 8.74 29.19
C ARG A 602 8.04 9.97 29.82
N ALA A 603 8.00 11.08 29.10
CA ALA A 603 7.38 12.31 29.58
C ALA A 603 5.89 12.12 29.89
N ALA A 604 5.17 11.35 29.05
CA ALA A 604 3.76 11.04 29.25
C ALA A 604 3.50 10.19 30.50
N ARG A 605 4.36 9.22 30.78
CA ARG A 605 4.22 8.36 31.99
C ARG A 605 4.56 9.09 33.29
N GLY A 606 5.35 10.16 33.23
CA GLY A 606 5.70 11.00 34.37
C GLY A 606 4.70 12.12 34.66
N ALA A 607 3.78 12.42 33.75
CA ALA A 607 2.74 13.42 33.95
C ALA A 607 1.61 12.85 34.82
N PRO A 608 1.08 13.60 35.82
CA PRO A 608 -0.10 13.16 36.56
C PRO A 608 -1.27 12.98 35.58
N SER A 609 -2.00 11.86 35.70
CA SER A 609 -3.19 11.57 34.89
C SER A 609 -4.15 12.76 34.91
N ARG A 610 -4.43 13.31 33.73
CA ARG A 610 -5.43 14.38 33.55
C ARG A 610 -6.85 13.85 33.70
#